data_70efd77c5170cf93c4dcef26f5e78e1a
#
_entry.id   70efd77c5170cf93c4dcef26f5e78e1a
#
_cell.length_a   1.000
_cell.length_b   1.000
_cell.length_c   1.000
_cell.angle_alpha   90.00
_cell.angle_beta   90.00
_cell.angle_gamma   90.00
#
_symmetry.space_group_name_H-M   'P 1'
#
loop_
_entity.id
_entity.type
_entity.pdbx_description
1 polymer ?
#
loop_
_entity_poly.entity_id
_entity_poly.type
_entity_poly.pdbx_seq_one_letter_code
_entity_poly.pdbx_strand_id
1 'polypeptide(L)'
;MARVLLLGYAPENLDFSDPAFPPGMTVEKVHGGVAVAMRQFAQRGWEADVCLIQPDETAGPAAERQLTSKSYDCVVVGGGVRLATGGLALFEVVINAIHKAAPGAAIAFNTRPDDSADAAARWLGAGSRPPV
;
A
#
# COMPACT_ATOMS: atom_id res chain seq x y z
N MET A 1 8.74 2.68 -17.99
CA MET A 1 9.08 2.61 -16.55
C MET A 1 7.80 2.40 -15.74
N ALA A 2 7.79 1.40 -14.90
CA ALA A 2 6.61 1.14 -14.07
C ALA A 2 6.46 2.19 -12.98
N ARG A 3 5.22 2.44 -12.62
CA ARG A 3 4.86 3.40 -11.58
C ARG A 3 4.07 2.70 -10.49
N VAL A 4 4.54 2.82 -9.25
CA VAL A 4 4.01 2.10 -8.09
C VAL A 4 3.48 3.10 -7.06
N LEU A 5 2.35 2.80 -6.46
CA LEU A 5 1.82 3.53 -5.31
C LEU A 5 1.85 2.61 -4.09
N LEU A 6 2.48 3.08 -3.01
CA LEU A 6 2.36 2.44 -1.70
C LEU A 6 1.24 3.16 -0.94
N LEU A 7 0.15 2.45 -0.69
CA LEU A 7 -1.06 3.00 -0.08
C LEU A 7 -1.28 2.33 1.28
N GLY A 8 -1.29 3.12 2.33
CA GLY A 8 -1.49 2.62 3.67
C GLY A 8 -2.15 3.64 4.57
N TYR A 9 -2.46 3.23 5.80
CA TYR A 9 -2.96 4.15 6.81
C TYR A 9 -1.80 4.92 7.43
N ALA A 10 -2.05 6.19 7.76
CA ALA A 10 -1.12 6.98 8.56
C ALA A 10 -0.91 6.26 9.90
N PRO A 11 0.33 5.87 10.24
CA PRO A 11 0.56 5.02 11.41
C PRO A 11 0.25 5.71 12.72
N GLU A 12 0.23 7.04 12.75
CA GLU A 12 -0.13 7.82 13.93
C GLU A 12 -1.55 7.54 14.44
N ASN A 13 -2.41 7.02 13.56
CA ASN A 13 -3.81 6.75 13.88
C ASN A 13 -4.13 5.26 14.01
N LEU A 14 -3.09 4.41 14.07
CA LEU A 14 -3.24 2.98 14.25
C LEU A 14 -3.01 2.59 15.70
N ASP A 15 -3.74 1.58 16.16
CA ASP A 15 -3.57 1.00 17.49
C ASP A 15 -2.65 -0.20 17.39
N PHE A 16 -1.37 0.00 17.73
CA PHE A 16 -0.38 -1.07 17.65
C PHE A 16 -0.48 -2.08 18.81
N SER A 17 -1.38 -1.87 19.77
CA SER A 17 -1.73 -2.89 20.76
C SER A 17 -2.67 -3.95 20.21
N ASP A 18 -3.26 -3.72 19.03
CA ASP A 18 -4.11 -4.68 18.35
C ASP A 18 -3.29 -5.95 18.07
N PRO A 19 -3.74 -7.13 18.56
CA PRO A 19 -2.99 -8.37 18.38
C PRO A 19 -2.90 -8.82 16.91
N ALA A 20 -3.69 -8.25 16.01
CA ALA A 20 -3.60 -8.52 14.60
C ALA A 20 -2.33 -7.94 13.96
N PHE A 21 -1.70 -6.96 14.60
CA PHE A 21 -0.44 -6.39 14.11
C PHE A 21 0.76 -7.18 14.62
N PRO A 22 1.88 -7.18 13.87
CA PRO A 22 3.11 -7.81 14.34
C PRO A 22 3.59 -7.21 15.67
N PRO A 23 4.12 -8.03 16.58
CA PRO A 23 4.65 -7.52 17.85
C PRO A 23 5.78 -6.52 17.64
N GLY A 24 5.82 -5.49 18.49
CA GLY A 24 6.90 -4.49 18.45
C GLY A 24 6.77 -3.45 17.35
N MET A 25 5.65 -3.40 16.63
CA MET A 25 5.42 -2.38 15.63
C MET A 25 5.20 -1.02 16.28
N THR A 26 5.82 0.02 15.71
CA THR A 26 5.70 1.41 16.17
C THR A 26 5.52 2.34 14.99
N VAL A 27 5.09 3.59 15.26
CA VAL A 27 4.98 4.63 14.24
C VAL A 27 6.32 4.83 13.52
N GLU A 28 7.42 4.91 14.28
CA GLU A 28 8.76 5.11 13.74
C GLU A 28 9.20 3.95 12.84
N LYS A 29 8.88 2.73 13.24
CA LYS A 29 9.22 1.55 12.43
C LYS A 29 8.44 1.53 11.12
N VAL A 30 7.17 1.94 11.15
CA VAL A 30 6.38 2.04 9.91
C VAL A 30 6.97 3.07 8.97
N HIS A 31 7.26 4.28 9.46
CA HIS A 31 7.88 5.30 8.61
C HIS A 31 9.26 4.89 8.09
N GLY A 32 10.06 4.24 8.94
CA GLY A 32 11.36 3.70 8.52
C GLY A 32 11.23 2.65 7.42
N GLY A 33 10.25 1.77 7.55
CA GLY A 33 9.98 0.74 6.54
C GLY A 33 9.47 1.33 5.23
N VAL A 34 8.65 2.38 5.30
CA VAL A 34 8.21 3.11 4.10
C VAL A 34 9.40 3.74 3.38
N ALA A 35 10.34 4.35 4.11
CA ALA A 35 11.54 4.92 3.52
C ALA A 35 12.40 3.84 2.83
N VAL A 36 12.51 2.67 3.44
CA VAL A 36 13.19 1.52 2.82
C VAL A 36 12.48 1.11 1.54
N ALA A 37 11.15 1.01 1.57
CA ALA A 37 10.36 0.65 0.40
C ALA A 37 10.61 1.62 -0.76
N MET A 38 10.60 2.91 -0.49
CA MET A 38 10.79 3.92 -1.53
C MET A 38 12.18 3.82 -2.17
N ARG A 39 13.22 3.53 -1.37
CA ARG A 39 14.56 3.28 -1.91
C ARG A 39 14.60 2.03 -2.77
N GLN A 40 13.94 0.96 -2.34
CA GLN A 40 13.90 -0.30 -3.09
C GLN A 40 13.16 -0.17 -4.40
N PHE A 41 12.05 0.58 -4.43
CA PHE A 41 11.36 0.88 -5.68
C PHE A 41 12.30 1.60 -6.67
N ALA A 42 13.00 2.61 -6.19
CA ALA A 42 13.95 3.36 -7.03
C ALA A 42 15.08 2.47 -7.54
N GLN A 43 15.61 1.58 -6.70
CA GLN A 43 16.66 0.64 -7.09
C GLN A 43 16.20 -0.31 -8.20
N ARG A 44 14.91 -0.60 -8.28
CA ARG A 44 14.34 -1.43 -9.35
C ARG A 44 13.98 -0.64 -10.60
N GLY A 45 14.26 0.66 -10.62
CA GLY A 45 13.97 1.53 -11.76
C GLY A 45 12.52 1.96 -11.87
N TRP A 46 11.74 1.82 -10.80
CA TRP A 46 10.34 2.23 -10.78
C TRP A 46 10.20 3.65 -10.24
N GLU A 47 9.24 4.39 -10.79
CA GLU A 47 8.75 5.60 -10.15
C GLU A 47 7.77 5.19 -9.06
N ALA A 48 7.82 5.84 -7.91
CA ALA A 48 6.97 5.47 -6.80
C ALA A 48 6.50 6.68 -6.01
N ASP A 49 5.28 6.57 -5.52
CA ASP A 49 4.69 7.51 -4.58
C ASP A 49 4.21 6.77 -3.34
N VAL A 50 4.07 7.48 -2.25
CA VAL A 50 3.42 6.97 -1.05
C VAL A 50 2.20 7.81 -0.73
N CYS A 51 1.11 7.16 -0.35
CA CYS A 51 -0.12 7.82 0.07
C CYS A 51 -0.55 7.23 1.40
N LEU A 52 -0.48 8.03 2.45
CA LEU A 52 -0.93 7.62 3.78
C LEU A 52 -2.27 8.29 4.05
N ILE A 53 -3.31 7.46 4.20
CA ILE A 53 -4.68 7.91 4.39
C ILE A 53 -5.14 7.69 5.83
N GLN A 54 -6.18 8.39 6.22
CA GLN A 54 -6.74 8.21 7.55
C GLN A 54 -7.66 7.00 7.58
N PRO A 55 -7.69 6.22 8.68
CA PRO A 55 -8.58 5.07 8.79
C PRO A 55 -10.00 5.50 9.19
N ASP A 56 -10.62 6.31 8.37
CA ASP A 56 -11.96 6.87 8.61
C ASP A 56 -12.72 7.06 7.28
N GLU A 57 -13.81 7.80 7.30
CA GLU A 57 -14.66 8.03 6.13
C GLU A 57 -13.95 8.80 5.00
N THR A 58 -12.81 9.43 5.26
CA THR A 58 -12.04 10.13 4.23
C THR A 58 -11.14 9.20 3.41
N ALA A 59 -11.01 7.93 3.82
CA ALA A 59 -10.08 7.00 3.19
C ALA A 59 -10.36 6.79 1.70
N GLY A 60 -11.62 6.51 1.36
CA GLY A 60 -12.01 6.30 -0.04
C GLY A 60 -11.75 7.50 -0.92
N PRO A 61 -12.30 8.68 -0.60
CA PRO A 61 -12.04 9.88 -1.38
C PRO A 61 -10.56 10.25 -1.49
N ALA A 62 -9.78 10.10 -0.42
CA ALA A 62 -8.35 10.39 -0.44
C ALA A 62 -7.60 9.44 -1.37
N ALA A 63 -7.92 8.15 -1.32
CA ALA A 63 -7.33 7.16 -2.21
C ALA A 63 -7.67 7.46 -3.67
N GLU A 64 -8.92 7.78 -3.97
CA GLU A 64 -9.35 8.11 -5.32
C GLU A 64 -8.62 9.33 -5.87
N ARG A 65 -8.44 10.38 -5.06
CA ARG A 65 -7.71 11.57 -5.48
C ARG A 65 -6.28 11.23 -5.89
N GLN A 66 -5.59 10.42 -5.08
CA GLN A 66 -4.23 10.01 -5.40
C GLN A 66 -4.19 9.16 -6.67
N LEU A 67 -5.11 8.21 -6.78
CA LEU A 67 -5.13 7.24 -7.88
C LEU A 67 -5.54 7.85 -9.22
N THR A 68 -6.26 8.97 -9.20
CA THR A 68 -6.63 9.69 -10.44
C THR A 68 -5.63 10.77 -10.81
N SER A 69 -4.70 11.11 -9.91
CA SER A 69 -3.67 12.13 -10.18
C SER A 69 -2.59 11.67 -11.16
N LYS A 70 -2.35 10.36 -11.20
CA LYS A 70 -1.35 9.72 -12.07
C LYS A 70 -1.84 8.34 -12.47
N SER A 71 -1.23 7.78 -13.50
CA SER A 71 -1.44 6.39 -13.89
C SER A 71 -0.47 5.50 -13.12
N TYR A 72 -0.97 4.47 -12.46
CA TYR A 72 -0.16 3.51 -11.72
C TYR A 72 -0.26 2.12 -12.33
N ASP A 73 0.84 1.39 -12.32
CA ASP A 73 0.90 0.01 -12.79
C ASP A 73 0.65 -1.00 -11.67
N CYS A 74 0.96 -0.61 -10.44
CA CYS A 74 0.74 -1.43 -9.26
C CYS A 74 0.45 -0.56 -8.05
N VAL A 75 -0.50 -0.97 -7.24
CA VAL A 75 -0.79 -0.38 -5.93
C VAL A 75 -0.48 -1.43 -4.88
N VAL A 76 0.47 -1.13 -4.00
CA VAL A 76 0.80 -1.98 -2.86
C VAL A 76 0.00 -1.49 -1.66
N VAL A 77 -0.86 -2.34 -1.14
CA VAL A 77 -1.73 -2.02 0.01
C VAL A 77 -1.02 -2.44 1.30
N GLY A 78 -0.90 -1.50 2.22
CA GLY A 78 -0.19 -1.72 3.48
C GLY A 78 -0.92 -2.64 4.45
N GLY A 79 -0.14 -3.26 5.35
CA GLY A 79 -0.65 -4.20 6.33
C GLY A 79 -1.70 -3.62 7.28
N GLY A 80 -1.58 -2.33 7.64
CA GLY A 80 -2.55 -1.68 8.50
C GLY A 80 -3.95 -1.65 7.90
N VAL A 81 -4.06 -1.49 6.58
CA VAL A 81 -5.35 -1.52 5.89
C VAL A 81 -5.97 -2.91 5.97
N ARG A 82 -5.15 -3.94 5.82
CA ARG A 82 -5.60 -5.33 5.73
C ARG A 82 -5.81 -5.99 7.09
N LEU A 83 -5.00 -5.64 8.10
CA LEU A 83 -4.90 -6.41 9.34
C LEU A 83 -5.72 -5.85 10.51
N ALA A 84 -6.10 -4.56 10.47
CA ALA A 84 -6.77 -3.93 11.60
C ALA A 84 -8.03 -4.69 12.01
N THR A 85 -8.15 -5.01 13.30
CA THR A 85 -9.33 -5.68 13.84
C THR A 85 -10.57 -4.82 13.60
N GLY A 86 -11.63 -5.42 13.06
CA GLY A 86 -12.86 -4.69 12.74
C GLY A 86 -12.75 -3.79 11.51
N GLY A 87 -11.66 -3.88 10.76
CA GLY A 87 -11.40 -3.01 9.61
C GLY A 87 -11.92 -3.50 8.27
N LEU A 88 -12.73 -4.55 8.23
CA LEU A 88 -13.16 -5.15 6.96
C LEU A 88 -13.92 -4.16 6.07
N ALA A 89 -14.88 -3.43 6.62
CA ALA A 89 -15.67 -2.49 5.83
C ALA A 89 -14.81 -1.41 5.20
N LEU A 90 -13.84 -0.88 5.96
CA LEU A 90 -12.93 0.14 5.45
C LEU A 90 -11.93 -0.46 4.44
N PHE A 91 -11.49 -1.69 4.67
CA PHE A 91 -10.68 -2.42 3.70
C PHE A 91 -11.40 -2.52 2.34
N GLU A 92 -12.68 -2.90 2.35
CA GLU A 92 -13.47 -2.96 1.13
C GLU A 92 -13.56 -1.59 0.44
N VAL A 93 -13.74 -0.52 1.21
CA VAL A 93 -13.79 0.84 0.67
C VAL A 93 -12.48 1.16 -0.08
N VAL A 94 -11.33 0.86 0.54
CA VAL A 94 -10.02 1.13 -0.06
C VAL A 94 -9.82 0.30 -1.33
N ILE A 95 -10.10 -0.99 -1.28
CA ILE A 95 -9.91 -1.89 -2.43
C ILE A 95 -10.82 -1.47 -3.59
N ASN A 96 -12.07 -1.12 -3.30
CA ASN A 96 -12.98 -0.70 -4.36
C ASN A 96 -12.64 0.69 -4.91
N ALA A 97 -12.06 1.57 -4.09
CA ALA A 97 -11.52 2.84 -4.59
C ALA A 97 -10.40 2.61 -5.61
N ILE A 98 -9.49 1.66 -5.32
CA ILE A 98 -8.42 1.29 -6.24
C ILE A 98 -8.99 0.70 -7.53
N HIS A 99 -9.91 -0.24 -7.40
CA HIS A 99 -10.54 -0.91 -8.54
C HIS A 99 -11.25 0.10 -9.47
N LYS A 100 -11.95 1.06 -8.88
CA LYS A 100 -12.67 2.08 -9.62
C LYS A 100 -11.74 3.10 -10.28
N ALA A 101 -10.76 3.60 -9.52
CA ALA A 101 -9.93 4.73 -9.96
C ALA A 101 -8.72 4.30 -10.80
N ALA A 102 -8.23 3.07 -10.61
CA ALA A 102 -7.06 2.55 -11.30
C ALA A 102 -7.30 1.12 -11.78
N PRO A 103 -8.27 0.90 -12.68
CA PRO A 103 -8.68 -0.46 -13.06
C PRO A 103 -7.58 -1.25 -13.77
N GLY A 104 -6.60 -0.58 -14.35
CA GLY A 104 -5.46 -1.23 -15.02
C GLY A 104 -4.32 -1.57 -14.09
N ALA A 105 -4.35 -1.13 -12.83
CA ALA A 105 -3.27 -1.39 -11.89
C ALA A 105 -3.43 -2.77 -11.24
N ALA A 106 -2.31 -3.48 -11.06
CA ALA A 106 -2.29 -4.66 -10.20
C ALA A 106 -2.42 -4.20 -8.74
N ILE A 107 -3.07 -5.02 -7.92
CA ILE A 107 -3.15 -4.78 -6.47
C ILE A 107 -2.28 -5.82 -5.79
N ALA A 108 -1.29 -5.35 -5.03
CA ALA A 108 -0.39 -6.20 -4.27
C ALA A 108 -0.53 -5.90 -2.78
N PHE A 109 -0.19 -6.87 -1.96
CA PHE A 109 -0.23 -6.72 -0.51
C PHE A 109 1.15 -6.98 0.07
N ASN A 110 1.64 -6.09 0.90
CA ASN A 110 2.85 -6.35 1.66
C ASN A 110 2.51 -7.06 2.98
N THR A 111 3.51 -7.62 3.64
CA THR A 111 3.37 -8.14 5.00
C THR A 111 3.89 -7.11 6.02
N ARG A 112 4.81 -6.28 5.58
CA ARG A 112 5.34 -5.12 6.31
C ARG A 112 5.86 -4.11 5.28
N PRO A 113 6.08 -2.84 5.67
CA PRO A 113 6.47 -1.83 4.68
C PRO A 113 7.74 -2.17 3.89
N ASP A 114 8.74 -2.77 4.52
CA ASP A 114 10.03 -3.04 3.89
C ASP A 114 10.04 -4.25 2.94
N ASP A 115 8.91 -4.96 2.77
CA ASP A 115 8.78 -5.96 1.71
C ASP A 115 7.86 -5.51 0.56
N SER A 116 7.56 -4.22 0.50
CA SER A 116 6.65 -3.66 -0.52
C SER A 116 7.18 -3.83 -1.94
N ALA A 117 8.50 -3.70 -2.14
CA ALA A 117 9.09 -3.89 -3.46
C ALA A 117 8.95 -5.34 -3.93
N ASP A 118 9.12 -6.31 -3.03
CA ASP A 118 8.88 -7.71 -3.36
C ASP A 118 7.41 -7.97 -3.71
N ALA A 119 6.50 -7.33 -2.98
CA ALA A 119 5.07 -7.44 -3.26
C ALA A 119 4.75 -6.95 -4.67
N ALA A 120 5.24 -5.77 -5.05
CA ALA A 120 5.03 -5.23 -6.37
C ALA A 120 5.69 -6.08 -7.46
N ALA A 121 6.87 -6.63 -7.18
CA ALA A 121 7.61 -7.45 -8.15
C ALA A 121 6.86 -8.72 -8.55
N ARG A 122 6.02 -9.25 -7.66
CA ARG A 122 5.19 -10.42 -8.02
C ARG A 122 4.30 -10.16 -9.23
N TRP A 123 3.93 -8.91 -9.47
CA TRP A 123 2.99 -8.52 -10.52
C TRP A 123 3.66 -7.75 -11.65
N LEU A 124 4.72 -7.00 -11.34
CA LEU A 124 5.44 -6.19 -12.34
C LEU A 124 6.63 -6.93 -12.93
N GLY A 125 7.45 -7.52 -12.11
CA GLY A 125 8.70 -8.23 -12.43
C GLY A 125 9.30 -7.84 -13.78
N ALA A 126 10.44 -8.22 -14.19
CA ALA A 126 11.08 -7.84 -15.45
C ALA A 126 10.24 -8.27 -16.69
N GLY A 127 9.05 -7.68 -16.85
CA GLY A 127 8.10 -8.07 -17.89
C GLY A 127 7.45 -9.43 -17.64
N SER A 128 7.59 -9.97 -16.44
CA SER A 128 7.05 -11.28 -16.13
C SER A 128 5.55 -11.23 -15.86
N ARG A 129 4.92 -12.35 -16.13
CA ARG A 129 3.52 -12.52 -15.82
C ARG A 129 3.32 -12.69 -14.33
N PRO A 130 2.11 -12.38 -13.83
CA PRO A 130 1.75 -12.71 -12.46
C PRO A 130 1.95 -14.20 -12.19
N PRO A 131 2.33 -14.57 -10.98
CA PRO A 131 2.38 -16.00 -10.60
C PRO A 131 0.98 -16.60 -10.67
N VAL A 132 0.93 -17.82 -11.10
CA VAL A 132 -0.32 -18.60 -11.19
C VAL A 132 -0.39 -19.62 -10.10
#